data_2d9165fab5b2983a2996195b6ec1df20
#
_entry.id   2d9165fab5b2983a2996195b6ec1df20
#
_cell.length_a   1.000
_cell.length_b   1.000
_cell.length_c   1.000
_cell.angle_alpha   90.00
_cell.angle_beta   90.00
_cell.angle_gamma   90.00
#
_symmetry.space_group_name_H-M   'P 1'
#
loop_
_entity.id
_entity.type
_entity.pdbx_description
1 polymer ?
#
loop_
_entity_poly.entity_id
_entity_poly.type
_entity_poly.pdbx_seq_one_letter_code
_entity_poly.pdbx_strand_id
1 'polypeptide(L)'
;MDQGKVTRVLKSMEEHDVPQMIVSDPVAIFYLTGKWIFPGERLLALYLNVNGNHKFVINKLFPQEGDLGVDIIYYDDIEDGVEILSKYVEKDKTMGIDKTWPSKFLIRLQELGGGSKFVNGSPIIDYIRMIKDEKEQDLMRKSSKINDVAMEKIIPWVAKGLTEKELNAKMREIYKELGCEDVSFDPITAYGHGAADPHHVTDDSKGKRGDCVILDIGGFKDNYASDMTRT
;
A
#
# COMPACT_ATOMS: atom_id res chain seq x y z
N MET A 1 -14.14 8.13 7.20
CA MET A 1 -13.77 6.69 7.06
C MET A 1 -14.93 5.92 6.45
N ASP A 2 -14.65 4.84 5.75
CA ASP A 2 -15.67 3.88 5.31
C ASP A 2 -16.20 3.10 6.52
N GLN A 3 -17.40 3.40 6.95
CA GLN A 3 -18.00 2.83 8.16
C GLN A 3 -18.18 1.31 8.08
N GLY A 4 -18.50 0.78 6.89
CA GLY A 4 -18.63 -0.67 6.70
C GLY A 4 -17.30 -1.41 6.86
N LYS A 5 -16.21 -0.83 6.34
CA LYS A 5 -14.86 -1.37 6.49
C LYS A 5 -14.37 -1.27 7.93
N VAL A 6 -14.58 -0.11 8.56
CA VAL A 6 -14.22 0.11 9.98
C VAL A 6 -14.96 -0.88 10.88
N THR A 7 -16.26 -1.07 10.71
CA THR A 7 -17.05 -2.02 11.52
C THR A 7 -16.49 -3.45 11.42
N ARG A 8 -16.10 -3.89 10.22
CA ARG A 8 -15.46 -5.21 10.04
C ARG A 8 -14.13 -5.32 10.78
N VAL A 9 -13.32 -4.25 10.74
CA VAL A 9 -12.02 -4.21 11.44
C VAL A 9 -12.24 -4.25 12.95
N LEU A 10 -13.14 -3.43 13.50
CA LEU A 10 -13.42 -3.41 14.94
C LEU A 10 -13.91 -4.78 15.43
N LYS A 11 -14.81 -5.43 14.70
CA LYS A 11 -15.27 -6.78 15.02
C LYS A 11 -14.11 -7.79 15.04
N SER A 12 -13.22 -7.74 14.05
CA SER A 12 -12.05 -8.61 14.01
C SER A 12 -11.06 -8.29 15.15
N MET A 13 -10.93 -7.02 15.55
CA MET A 13 -10.14 -6.63 16.72
C MET A 13 -10.69 -7.27 18.02
N GLU A 14 -12.00 -7.26 18.20
CA GLU A 14 -12.66 -7.90 19.34
C GLU A 14 -12.46 -9.42 19.33
N GLU A 15 -12.63 -10.08 18.19
CA GLU A 15 -12.44 -11.53 18.02
C GLU A 15 -10.99 -12.00 18.32
N HIS A 16 -10.00 -11.10 18.21
CA HIS A 16 -8.58 -11.38 18.45
C HIS A 16 -8.03 -10.78 19.75
N ASP A 17 -8.88 -10.27 20.64
CA ASP A 17 -8.48 -9.64 21.90
C ASP A 17 -7.49 -8.47 21.72
N VAL A 18 -7.68 -7.67 20.65
CA VAL A 18 -6.91 -6.45 20.35
C VAL A 18 -7.82 -5.23 20.47
N PRO A 19 -8.07 -4.72 21.69
CA PRO A 19 -9.07 -3.66 21.92
C PRO A 19 -8.68 -2.31 21.32
N GLN A 20 -7.41 -2.11 20.98
CA GLN A 20 -6.91 -0.90 20.36
C GLN A 20 -5.77 -1.22 19.39
N MET A 21 -5.66 -0.44 18.30
CA MET A 21 -4.67 -0.69 17.26
C MET A 21 -4.22 0.62 16.60
N ILE A 22 -2.94 0.68 16.22
CA ILE A 22 -2.38 1.74 15.37
C ILE A 22 -2.24 1.18 13.97
N VAL A 23 -2.81 1.89 12.99
CA VAL A 23 -2.69 1.66 11.56
C VAL A 23 -1.86 2.77 10.96
N SER A 24 -0.80 2.44 10.24
CA SER A 24 0.14 3.40 9.65
C SER A 24 0.48 3.10 8.18
N ASP A 25 0.24 1.88 7.71
CA ASP A 25 0.43 1.51 6.31
C ASP A 25 -0.45 2.38 5.39
N PRO A 26 0.14 3.13 4.43
CA PRO A 26 -0.61 3.97 3.51
C PRO A 26 -1.75 3.23 2.77
N VAL A 27 -1.56 1.95 2.46
CA VAL A 27 -2.58 1.13 1.79
C VAL A 27 -3.74 0.82 2.74
N ALA A 28 -3.45 0.50 4.00
CA ALA A 28 -4.48 0.28 5.02
C ALA A 28 -5.21 1.59 5.38
N ILE A 29 -4.50 2.71 5.47
CA ILE A 29 -5.08 4.05 5.63
C ILE A 29 -6.02 4.36 4.46
N PHE A 30 -5.55 4.17 3.21
CA PHE A 30 -6.40 4.35 2.03
C PHE A 30 -7.65 3.46 2.06
N TYR A 31 -7.49 2.19 2.42
CA TYR A 31 -8.61 1.24 2.52
C TYR A 31 -9.71 1.73 3.47
N LEU A 32 -9.33 2.33 4.60
CA LEU A 32 -10.25 2.80 5.64
C LEU A 32 -10.78 4.22 5.40
N THR A 33 -9.99 5.09 4.78
CA THR A 33 -10.28 6.53 4.68
C THR A 33 -10.52 7.03 3.26
N GLY A 34 -10.10 6.28 2.24
CA GLY A 34 -10.06 6.72 0.85
C GLY A 34 -8.96 7.75 0.54
N LYS A 35 -8.03 7.99 1.47
CA LYS A 35 -6.95 8.98 1.31
C LYS A 35 -5.59 8.30 1.25
N TRP A 36 -4.82 8.61 0.21
CA TRP A 36 -3.41 8.27 0.13
C TRP A 36 -2.59 9.30 0.90
N ILE A 37 -1.83 8.84 1.90
CA ILE A 37 -0.96 9.69 2.70
C ILE A 37 0.39 8.99 2.83
N PHE A 38 1.44 9.64 2.34
CA PHE A 38 2.81 9.16 2.38
C PHE A 38 3.61 10.08 3.31
N PRO A 39 3.76 9.74 4.60
CA PRO A 39 4.29 10.67 5.61
C PRO A 39 5.81 10.83 5.57
N GLY A 40 6.52 10.06 4.72
CA GLY A 40 7.98 9.98 4.76
C GLY A 40 8.46 9.46 6.12
N GLU A 41 9.38 10.21 6.75
CA GLU A 41 9.92 9.86 8.06
C GLU A 41 9.04 10.30 9.25
N ARG A 42 7.90 10.97 9.00
CA ARG A 42 7.01 11.52 10.03
C ARG A 42 6.01 10.50 10.53
N LEU A 43 5.53 10.72 11.75
CA LEU A 43 4.49 9.87 12.33
C LEU A 43 3.19 9.99 11.51
N LEU A 44 2.67 8.84 11.12
CA LEU A 44 1.30 8.66 10.67
C LEU A 44 0.68 7.58 11.56
N ALA A 45 -0.42 7.87 12.23
CA ALA A 45 -1.06 6.92 13.14
C ALA A 45 -2.58 7.10 13.15
N LEU A 46 -3.29 6.23 12.47
CA LEU A 46 -4.72 6.06 12.66
C LEU A 46 -4.92 5.11 13.84
N TYR A 47 -5.27 5.66 14.99
CA TYR A 47 -5.62 4.92 16.18
C TYR A 47 -7.07 4.48 16.10
N LEU A 48 -7.28 3.16 16.15
CA LEU A 48 -8.58 2.52 16.23
C LEU A 48 -8.79 1.94 17.62
N ASN A 49 -10.01 2.11 18.16
CA ASN A 49 -10.42 1.57 19.46
C ASN A 49 -11.80 0.95 19.32
N VAL A 50 -12.01 -0.26 19.88
CA VAL A 50 -13.28 -0.99 19.79
C VAL A 50 -14.46 -0.23 20.38
N ASN A 51 -14.19 0.71 21.31
CA ASN A 51 -15.21 1.60 21.90
C ASN A 51 -15.59 2.79 21.01
N GLY A 52 -15.03 2.89 19.79
CA GLY A 52 -15.33 3.97 18.83
C GLY A 52 -14.56 5.28 19.06
N ASN A 53 -13.64 5.33 20.03
CA ASN A 53 -12.80 6.51 20.28
C ASN A 53 -11.57 6.55 19.34
N HIS A 54 -11.81 6.71 18.04
CA HIS A 54 -10.77 6.75 17.04
C HIS A 54 -10.09 8.12 16.99
N LYS A 55 -8.77 8.14 16.68
CA LYS A 55 -7.99 9.37 16.47
C LYS A 55 -7.05 9.19 15.28
N PHE A 56 -6.84 10.24 14.53
CA PHE A 56 -5.88 10.25 13.44
C PHE A 56 -4.80 11.29 13.71
N VAL A 57 -3.63 10.84 14.15
CA VAL A 57 -2.48 11.70 14.45
C VAL A 57 -1.63 11.82 13.19
N ILE A 58 -1.49 13.04 12.68
CA ILE A 58 -0.83 13.34 11.41
C ILE A 58 -0.08 14.67 11.49
N ASN A 59 1.06 14.75 10.80
CA ASN A 59 1.82 16.00 10.73
C ASN A 59 1.07 17.07 9.91
N LYS A 60 1.15 18.35 10.32
CA LYS A 60 0.55 19.53 9.66
C LYS A 60 0.96 19.67 8.19
N LEU A 61 2.06 19.07 7.75
CA LEU A 61 2.49 19.07 6.35
C LEU A 61 1.58 18.23 5.44
N PHE A 62 0.71 17.38 6.02
CA PHE A 62 -0.24 16.55 5.28
C PHE A 62 -1.69 16.93 5.64
N PRO A 63 -2.11 18.18 5.36
CA PRO A 63 -3.46 18.64 5.73
C PRO A 63 -4.51 17.80 4.99
N GLN A 64 -5.55 17.41 5.71
CA GLN A 64 -6.66 16.66 5.14
C GLN A 64 -7.86 17.57 4.90
N GLU A 65 -8.41 17.53 3.69
CA GLU A 65 -9.62 18.27 3.34
C GLU A 65 -10.86 17.39 3.55
N GLY A 66 -11.91 18.03 4.05
CA GLY A 66 -13.20 17.40 4.31
C GLY A 66 -13.25 16.62 5.62
N ASP A 67 -14.43 16.10 5.94
CA ASP A 67 -14.65 15.26 7.11
C ASP A 67 -14.26 13.80 6.78
N LEU A 68 -13.24 13.29 7.44
CA LEU A 68 -12.83 11.88 7.31
C LEU A 68 -13.63 10.94 8.22
N GLY A 69 -14.55 11.46 9.04
CA GLY A 69 -15.29 10.66 10.02
C GLY A 69 -14.39 10.12 11.16
N VAL A 70 -13.35 10.86 11.48
CA VAL A 70 -12.44 10.61 12.61
C VAL A 70 -11.81 11.92 13.07
N ASP A 71 -11.59 12.07 14.38
CA ASP A 71 -10.92 13.23 14.94
C ASP A 71 -9.47 13.28 14.46
N ILE A 72 -9.09 14.34 13.76
CA ILE A 72 -7.73 14.55 13.28
C ILE A 72 -6.96 15.39 14.31
N ILE A 73 -5.84 14.87 14.77
CA ILE A 73 -4.92 15.54 15.69
C ILE A 73 -3.65 15.90 14.91
N TYR A 74 -3.46 17.18 14.68
CA TYR A 74 -2.29 17.68 13.98
C TYR A 74 -1.14 17.94 14.94
N TYR A 75 0.06 17.59 14.52
CA TYR A 75 1.33 17.95 15.18
C TYR A 75 2.30 18.55 14.14
N ASP A 76 3.32 19.26 14.59
CA ASP A 76 4.39 19.77 13.72
C ASP A 76 5.76 19.17 14.07
N ASP A 77 6.80 19.56 13.31
CA ASP A 77 8.13 18.94 13.39
C ASP A 77 8.89 19.25 14.72
N ILE A 78 8.40 20.18 15.54
CA ILE A 78 8.97 20.48 16.87
C ILE A 78 8.23 19.75 18.01
N GLU A 79 7.12 19.08 17.72
CA GLU A 79 6.31 18.34 18.68
C GLU A 79 6.62 16.85 18.63
N ASP A 80 6.54 16.16 19.77
CA ASP A 80 6.59 14.70 19.81
C ASP A 80 5.20 14.11 19.47
N GLY A 81 5.00 13.74 18.20
CA GLY A 81 3.74 13.16 17.74
C GLY A 81 3.36 11.88 18.47
N VAL A 82 4.34 11.09 18.96
CA VAL A 82 4.07 9.87 19.74
C VAL A 82 3.59 10.20 21.14
N GLU A 83 4.13 11.25 21.77
CA GLU A 83 3.63 11.75 23.05
C GLU A 83 2.20 12.26 22.92
N ILE A 84 1.88 12.95 21.82
CA ILE A 84 0.51 13.38 21.53
C ILE A 84 -0.41 12.16 21.38
N LEU A 85 -0.03 11.16 20.59
CA LEU A 85 -0.77 9.91 20.42
C LEU A 85 -0.99 9.20 21.77
N SER A 86 0.03 9.17 22.64
CA SER A 86 -0.01 8.48 23.93
C SER A 86 -1.10 8.98 24.90
N LYS A 87 -1.62 10.20 24.66
CA LYS A 87 -2.72 10.79 25.47
C LYS A 87 -4.10 10.16 25.17
N TYR A 88 -4.21 9.43 24.06
CA TYR A 88 -5.48 8.84 23.60
C TYR A 88 -5.54 7.33 23.72
N VAL A 89 -4.40 6.66 24.00
CA VAL A 89 -4.32 5.21 24.09
C VAL A 89 -4.66 4.70 25.50
N GLU A 90 -5.16 3.48 25.58
CA GLU A 90 -5.47 2.80 26.83
C GLU A 90 -4.24 2.03 27.32
N LYS A 91 -3.57 2.55 28.34
CA LYS A 91 -2.25 2.08 28.81
C LYS A 91 -2.26 0.66 29.40
N ASP A 92 -3.38 0.22 29.91
CA ASP A 92 -3.58 -1.11 30.54
C ASP A 92 -4.07 -2.18 29.56
N LYS A 93 -4.26 -1.83 28.29
CA LYS A 93 -4.78 -2.72 27.26
C LYS A 93 -3.71 -3.18 26.26
N THR A 94 -3.98 -4.31 25.60
CA THR A 94 -3.16 -4.77 24.45
C THR A 94 -3.27 -3.77 23.32
N MET A 95 -2.12 -3.42 22.73
CA MET A 95 -1.98 -2.54 21.57
C MET A 95 -1.58 -3.34 20.34
N GLY A 96 -2.41 -3.34 19.31
CA GLY A 96 -2.05 -3.79 17.97
C GLY A 96 -1.17 -2.77 17.26
N ILE A 97 -0.08 -3.21 16.67
CA ILE A 97 0.85 -2.35 15.93
C ILE A 97 0.91 -2.81 14.47
N ASP A 98 0.89 -1.85 13.56
CA ASP A 98 1.08 -2.10 12.14
C ASP A 98 2.51 -2.61 11.87
N LYS A 99 2.64 -3.64 11.05
CA LYS A 99 3.92 -4.28 10.66
C LYS A 99 4.92 -3.32 10.01
N THR A 100 4.44 -2.25 9.38
CA THR A 100 5.27 -1.26 8.68
C THR A 100 5.59 -0.03 9.52
N TRP A 101 5.07 0.06 10.75
CA TRP A 101 5.30 1.24 11.58
C TRP A 101 6.77 1.34 11.99
N PRO A 102 7.46 2.47 11.74
CA PRO A 102 8.87 2.60 12.06
C PRO A 102 9.15 2.33 13.54
N SER A 103 10.14 1.49 13.81
CA SER A 103 10.48 1.05 15.18
C SER A 103 10.76 2.20 16.15
N LYS A 104 11.27 3.35 15.66
CA LYS A 104 11.49 4.55 16.49
C LYS A 104 10.20 5.01 17.18
N PHE A 105 9.06 4.93 16.51
CA PHE A 105 7.77 5.33 17.06
C PHE A 105 7.23 4.29 18.05
N LEU A 106 7.41 3.00 17.73
CA LEU A 106 7.04 1.92 18.65
C LEU A 106 7.81 1.98 19.95
N ILE A 107 9.14 2.13 19.87
CA ILE A 107 10.01 2.26 21.07
C ILE A 107 9.57 3.46 21.90
N ARG A 108 9.34 4.61 21.26
CA ARG A 108 8.87 5.81 21.96
C ARG A 108 7.51 5.61 22.63
N LEU A 109 6.57 4.92 21.96
CA LEU A 109 5.27 4.60 22.53
C LEU A 109 5.39 3.66 23.75
N GLN A 110 6.31 2.69 23.69
CA GLN A 110 6.60 1.79 24.82
C GLN A 110 7.18 2.56 26.02
N GLU A 111 8.13 3.49 25.79
CA GLU A 111 8.67 4.36 26.84
C GLU A 111 7.57 5.19 27.54
N LEU A 112 6.55 5.61 26.81
CA LEU A 112 5.40 6.37 27.30
C LEU A 112 4.30 5.48 27.95
N GLY A 113 4.53 4.17 27.97
CA GLY A 113 3.55 3.21 28.51
C GLY A 113 2.29 3.14 27.67
N GLY A 114 2.40 3.18 26.34
CA GLY A 114 1.26 3.24 25.43
C GLY A 114 0.47 1.94 25.25
N GLY A 115 0.65 0.96 26.11
CA GLY A 115 -0.08 -0.32 26.15
C GLY A 115 0.56 -1.30 27.13
N SER A 116 -0.22 -2.25 27.63
CA SER A 116 0.27 -3.30 28.55
C SER A 116 1.01 -4.42 27.81
N LYS A 117 0.68 -4.63 26.53
CA LYS A 117 1.26 -5.62 25.64
C LYS A 117 1.17 -5.11 24.20
N PHE A 118 2.18 -5.40 23.39
CA PHE A 118 2.21 -5.04 21.97
C PHE A 118 2.16 -6.29 21.11
N VAL A 119 1.29 -6.29 20.09
CA VAL A 119 1.08 -7.41 19.17
C VAL A 119 1.06 -6.90 17.73
N ASN A 120 1.35 -7.77 16.77
CA ASN A 120 1.16 -7.45 15.36
C ASN A 120 -0.33 -7.37 15.04
N GLY A 121 -0.82 -6.15 14.76
CA GLY A 121 -2.22 -5.88 14.42
C GLY A 121 -2.53 -6.00 12.92
N SER A 122 -1.51 -5.99 12.05
CA SER A 122 -1.73 -5.97 10.59
C SER A 122 -2.58 -7.11 10.05
N PRO A 123 -2.48 -8.38 10.53
CA PRO A 123 -3.32 -9.46 10.04
C PRO A 123 -4.81 -9.17 10.13
N ILE A 124 -5.26 -8.38 11.11
CA ILE A 124 -6.66 -7.99 11.29
C ILE A 124 -7.20 -7.27 10.03
N ILE A 125 -6.44 -6.32 9.50
CA ILE A 125 -6.82 -5.58 8.29
C ILE A 125 -6.46 -6.36 7.03
N ASP A 126 -5.30 -7.00 6.99
CA ASP A 126 -4.82 -7.72 5.82
C ASP A 126 -5.80 -8.82 5.39
N TYR A 127 -6.31 -9.64 6.32
CA TYR A 127 -7.29 -10.69 6.00
C TYR A 127 -8.62 -10.13 5.51
N ILE A 128 -9.08 -9.00 6.05
CA ILE A 128 -10.31 -8.35 5.58
C ILE A 128 -10.12 -7.83 4.15
N ARG A 129 -8.95 -7.24 3.83
CA ARG A 129 -8.60 -6.73 2.50
C ARG A 129 -8.40 -7.83 1.46
N MET A 130 -8.01 -9.04 1.89
CA MET A 130 -7.88 -10.19 0.97
C MET A 130 -9.20 -10.55 0.30
N ILE A 131 -10.34 -10.33 0.97
CA ILE A 131 -11.67 -10.59 0.43
C ILE A 131 -12.26 -9.28 -0.08
N LYS A 132 -12.28 -9.13 -1.42
CA LYS A 132 -12.75 -7.94 -2.10
C LYS A 132 -14.27 -7.93 -2.21
N ASP A 133 -14.88 -6.80 -1.91
CA ASP A 133 -16.30 -6.58 -2.19
C ASP A 133 -16.56 -6.45 -3.71
N GLU A 134 -17.84 -6.36 -4.12
CA GLU A 134 -18.22 -6.32 -5.54
C GLU A 134 -17.58 -5.13 -6.28
N LYS A 135 -17.56 -3.94 -5.64
CA LYS A 135 -16.95 -2.74 -6.23
C LYS A 135 -15.44 -2.91 -6.39
N GLU A 136 -14.77 -3.44 -5.39
CA GLU A 136 -13.34 -3.74 -5.43
C GLU A 136 -13.01 -4.78 -6.51
N GLN A 137 -13.84 -5.83 -6.64
CA GLN A 137 -13.70 -6.84 -7.68
C GLN A 137 -13.84 -6.24 -9.08
N ASP A 138 -14.78 -5.31 -9.30
CA ASP A 138 -14.97 -4.65 -10.60
C ASP A 138 -13.77 -3.75 -10.94
N LEU A 139 -13.20 -3.04 -9.96
CA LEU A 139 -12.00 -2.25 -10.15
C LEU A 139 -10.79 -3.13 -10.49
N MET A 140 -10.62 -4.27 -9.82
CA MET A 140 -9.58 -5.25 -10.15
C MET A 140 -9.76 -5.84 -11.56
N ARG A 141 -10.99 -6.23 -11.95
CA ARG A 141 -11.26 -6.72 -13.31
C ARG A 141 -10.95 -5.68 -14.37
N LYS A 142 -11.25 -4.40 -14.10
CA LYS A 142 -10.93 -3.27 -14.98
C LYS A 142 -9.41 -3.10 -15.13
N SER A 143 -8.67 -3.08 -14.03
CA SER A 143 -7.21 -3.00 -14.04
C SER A 143 -6.59 -4.18 -14.78
N SER A 144 -7.08 -5.40 -14.55
CA SER A 144 -6.61 -6.61 -15.25
C SER A 144 -6.86 -6.55 -16.77
N LYS A 145 -8.03 -6.07 -17.22
CA LYS A 145 -8.31 -5.90 -18.67
C LYS A 145 -7.40 -4.87 -19.33
N ILE A 146 -7.05 -3.79 -18.61
CA ILE A 146 -6.08 -2.82 -19.11
C ILE A 146 -4.72 -3.50 -19.27
N ASN A 147 -4.35 -4.37 -18.35
CA ASN A 147 -3.11 -5.11 -18.39
C ASN A 147 -3.03 -6.06 -19.60
N ASP A 148 -4.13 -6.75 -19.95
CA ASP A 148 -4.23 -7.55 -21.18
C ASP A 148 -3.90 -6.71 -22.42
N VAL A 149 -4.52 -5.54 -22.54
CA VAL A 149 -4.29 -4.62 -23.66
C VAL A 149 -2.84 -4.08 -23.67
N ALA A 150 -2.27 -3.79 -22.49
CA ALA A 150 -0.88 -3.35 -22.39
C ALA A 150 0.07 -4.44 -22.87
N MET A 151 -0.17 -5.69 -22.50
CA MET A 151 0.62 -6.84 -22.94
C MET A 151 0.55 -7.01 -24.47
N GLU A 152 -0.65 -6.97 -25.05
CA GLU A 152 -0.83 -7.04 -26.52
C GLU A 152 -0.06 -5.93 -27.25
N LYS A 153 -0.03 -4.71 -26.70
CA LYS A 153 0.67 -3.56 -27.27
C LYS A 153 2.19 -3.66 -27.18
N ILE A 154 2.73 -4.25 -26.10
CA ILE A 154 4.19 -4.29 -25.90
C ILE A 154 4.87 -5.44 -26.62
N ILE A 155 4.22 -6.60 -26.78
CA ILE A 155 4.82 -7.79 -27.43
C ILE A 155 5.47 -7.46 -28.79
N PRO A 156 4.84 -6.68 -29.71
CA PRO A 156 5.47 -6.32 -30.99
C PRO A 156 6.78 -5.51 -30.88
N TRP A 157 7.03 -4.88 -29.73
CA TRP A 157 8.24 -4.08 -29.51
C TRP A 157 9.44 -4.94 -29.11
N VAL A 158 9.22 -6.15 -28.61
CA VAL A 158 10.29 -7.10 -28.24
C VAL A 158 11.24 -7.35 -29.44
N ALA A 159 10.68 -7.49 -30.63
CA ALA A 159 11.45 -7.76 -31.84
C ALA A 159 12.09 -6.50 -32.48
N LYS A 160 11.94 -5.31 -31.88
CA LYS A 160 12.46 -4.04 -32.43
C LYS A 160 13.93 -3.77 -32.09
N GLY A 161 14.58 -4.66 -31.33
CA GLY A 161 15.99 -4.51 -30.92
C GLY A 161 16.21 -3.43 -29.85
N LEU A 162 15.17 -3.14 -29.09
CA LEU A 162 15.25 -2.28 -27.90
C LEU A 162 16.02 -2.97 -26.78
N THR A 163 16.70 -2.18 -25.95
CA THR A 163 17.21 -2.65 -24.66
C THR A 163 16.06 -2.92 -23.69
N GLU A 164 16.31 -3.67 -22.63
CA GLU A 164 15.35 -3.90 -21.56
C GLU A 164 14.82 -2.59 -20.97
N LYS A 165 15.70 -1.61 -20.69
CA LYS A 165 15.32 -0.28 -20.21
C LYS A 165 14.45 0.50 -21.20
N GLU A 166 14.78 0.45 -22.50
CA GLU A 166 13.96 1.09 -23.53
C GLU A 166 12.58 0.45 -23.62
N LEU A 167 12.51 -0.88 -23.46
CA LEU A 167 11.24 -1.60 -23.47
C LEU A 167 10.39 -1.27 -22.23
N ASN A 168 11.02 -1.16 -21.04
CA ASN A 168 10.35 -0.70 -19.82
C ASN A 168 9.83 0.74 -19.95
N ALA A 169 10.61 1.64 -20.55
CA ALA A 169 10.15 3.00 -20.83
C ALA A 169 8.92 2.99 -21.73
N LYS A 170 8.94 2.17 -22.79
CA LYS A 170 7.79 2.00 -23.70
C LYS A 170 6.57 1.43 -22.97
N MET A 171 6.76 0.53 -22.04
CA MET A 171 5.69 -0.01 -21.22
C MET A 171 4.98 1.08 -20.40
N ARG A 172 5.75 1.97 -19.75
CA ARG A 172 5.20 3.11 -18.99
C ARG A 172 4.40 4.06 -19.89
N GLU A 173 4.86 4.31 -21.11
CA GLU A 173 4.11 5.09 -22.10
C GLU A 173 2.77 4.43 -22.44
N ILE A 174 2.77 3.11 -22.68
CA ILE A 174 1.54 2.35 -22.97
C ILE A 174 0.54 2.44 -21.82
N TYR A 175 0.96 2.26 -20.55
CA TYR A 175 0.06 2.40 -19.41
C TYR A 175 -0.52 3.81 -19.29
N LYS A 176 0.29 4.83 -19.54
CA LYS A 176 -0.17 6.22 -19.56
C LYS A 176 -1.22 6.46 -20.67
N GLU A 177 -0.98 5.94 -21.89
CA GLU A 177 -1.95 5.98 -23.00
C GLU A 177 -3.28 5.29 -22.64
N LEU A 178 -3.22 4.19 -21.85
CA LEU A 178 -4.38 3.43 -21.40
C LEU A 178 -5.07 4.08 -20.18
N GLY A 179 -4.55 5.22 -19.72
CA GLY A 179 -5.15 6.03 -18.65
C GLY A 179 -4.91 5.46 -17.25
N CYS A 180 -3.83 4.69 -17.05
CA CYS A 180 -3.36 4.34 -15.71
C CYS A 180 -2.71 5.56 -15.04
N GLU A 181 -2.84 5.62 -13.72
CA GLU A 181 -2.16 6.62 -12.90
C GLU A 181 -0.65 6.39 -12.89
N ASP A 182 -0.22 5.13 -12.83
CA ASP A 182 1.18 4.70 -12.89
C ASP A 182 1.26 3.20 -13.23
N VAL A 183 2.46 2.63 -13.24
CA VAL A 183 2.71 1.19 -13.16
C VAL A 183 2.52 0.73 -11.72
N SER A 184 2.09 -0.50 -11.49
CA SER A 184 1.90 -1.07 -10.15
C SER A 184 3.23 -1.45 -9.46
N PHE A 185 4.26 -1.73 -10.27
CA PHE A 185 5.65 -1.97 -9.88
C PHE A 185 6.55 -1.63 -11.08
N ASP A 186 7.86 -1.53 -10.85
CA ASP A 186 8.81 -1.36 -11.95
C ASP A 186 8.76 -2.58 -12.87
N PRO A 187 8.36 -2.42 -14.16
CA PRO A 187 8.25 -3.54 -15.07
C PRO A 187 9.58 -4.30 -15.19
N ILE A 188 9.50 -5.62 -15.21
CA ILE A 188 10.67 -6.46 -15.46
C ILE A 188 10.63 -6.93 -16.91
N THR A 189 11.58 -6.45 -17.71
CA THR A 189 11.91 -7.02 -19.01
C THR A 189 13.23 -7.74 -18.88
N ALA A 190 13.28 -9.01 -19.27
CA ALA A 190 14.49 -9.80 -19.21
C ALA A 190 14.69 -10.63 -20.47
N TYR A 191 15.88 -10.52 -21.08
CA TYR A 191 16.25 -11.29 -22.26
C TYR A 191 17.20 -12.43 -21.91
N GLY A 192 17.05 -13.57 -22.61
CA GLY A 192 17.98 -14.69 -22.58
C GLY A 192 18.34 -15.16 -21.18
N HIS A 193 19.59 -15.01 -20.77
CA HIS A 193 20.05 -15.43 -19.44
C HIS A 193 19.36 -14.67 -18.30
N GLY A 194 19.11 -13.36 -18.47
CA GLY A 194 18.41 -12.54 -17.49
C GLY A 194 16.99 -13.07 -17.17
N ALA A 195 16.35 -13.70 -18.14
CA ALA A 195 15.03 -14.30 -17.95
C ALA A 195 14.98 -15.52 -16.98
N ALA A 196 16.13 -15.99 -16.51
CA ALA A 196 16.20 -17.04 -15.49
C ALA A 196 16.10 -16.48 -14.06
N ASP A 197 16.23 -15.17 -13.86
CA ASP A 197 16.12 -14.50 -12.57
C ASP A 197 14.74 -13.83 -12.46
N PRO A 198 13.85 -14.30 -11.53
CA PRO A 198 12.53 -13.71 -11.35
C PRO A 198 12.57 -12.26 -10.79
N HIS A 199 13.70 -11.85 -10.23
CA HIS A 199 13.93 -10.49 -9.73
C HIS A 199 14.99 -9.74 -10.54
N HIS A 200 15.13 -10.09 -11.83
CA HIS A 200 16.07 -9.46 -12.73
C HIS A 200 16.02 -7.93 -12.67
N VAL A 201 17.18 -7.33 -12.48
CA VAL A 201 17.32 -5.87 -12.55
C VAL A 201 17.51 -5.48 -14.01
N THR A 202 16.50 -4.86 -14.59
CA THR A 202 16.48 -4.38 -15.97
C THR A 202 17.70 -3.54 -16.31
N ASP A 203 18.41 -3.90 -17.38
CA ASP A 203 19.65 -3.25 -17.82
C ASP A 203 19.64 -2.83 -19.29
N ASP A 204 20.81 -2.63 -19.90
CA ASP A 204 20.96 -2.25 -21.31
C ASP A 204 21.14 -3.47 -22.24
N SER A 205 20.85 -4.66 -21.78
CA SER A 205 20.87 -5.90 -22.57
C SER A 205 19.85 -5.84 -23.71
N LYS A 206 20.19 -6.48 -24.84
CA LYS A 206 19.32 -6.62 -26.02
C LYS A 206 19.05 -8.08 -26.31
N GLY A 207 17.79 -8.35 -26.62
CA GLY A 207 17.38 -9.69 -27.04
C GLY A 207 18.03 -10.13 -28.34
N LYS A 208 18.35 -11.41 -28.44
CA LYS A 208 18.88 -12.08 -29.63
C LYS A 208 17.87 -13.10 -30.13
N ARG A 209 17.95 -13.45 -31.40
CA ARG A 209 17.09 -14.51 -31.93
C ARG A 209 17.36 -15.83 -31.22
N GLY A 210 16.31 -16.41 -30.66
CA GLY A 210 16.36 -17.65 -29.89
C GLY A 210 16.40 -17.45 -28.37
N ASP A 211 16.51 -16.20 -27.90
CA ASP A 211 16.38 -15.90 -26.47
C ASP A 211 14.95 -16.09 -26.00
N CYS A 212 14.82 -16.57 -24.77
CA CYS A 212 13.60 -16.44 -24.00
C CYS A 212 13.44 -14.99 -23.56
N VAL A 213 12.22 -14.49 -23.48
CA VAL A 213 11.93 -13.12 -23.04
C VAL A 213 10.85 -13.16 -21.97
N ILE A 214 11.13 -12.58 -20.81
CA ILE A 214 10.12 -12.32 -19.78
C ILE A 214 9.65 -10.86 -19.88
N LEU A 215 8.35 -10.70 -19.88
CA LEU A 215 7.66 -9.43 -19.68
C LEU A 215 6.78 -9.57 -18.43
N ASP A 216 7.21 -8.96 -17.33
CA ASP A 216 6.46 -8.92 -16.08
C ASP A 216 6.02 -7.48 -15.83
N ILE A 217 4.69 -7.25 -15.92
CA ILE A 217 4.11 -5.94 -16.07
C ILE A 217 2.87 -5.78 -15.21
N GLY A 218 2.59 -4.56 -14.79
CA GLY A 218 1.39 -4.23 -14.07
C GLY A 218 1.05 -2.74 -14.13
N GLY A 219 -0.25 -2.45 -14.23
CA GLY A 219 -0.78 -1.09 -14.21
C GLY A 219 -1.52 -0.78 -12.92
N PHE A 220 -1.50 0.49 -12.52
CA PHE A 220 -2.24 1.02 -11.37
C PHE A 220 -3.38 1.87 -11.89
N LYS A 221 -4.62 1.41 -11.71
CA LYS A 221 -5.82 2.06 -12.23
C LYS A 221 -6.93 2.13 -11.19
N ASP A 222 -7.47 3.35 -11.00
CA ASP A 222 -8.52 3.64 -10.02
C ASP A 222 -8.17 3.08 -8.62
N ASN A 223 -6.89 3.22 -8.23
CA ASN A 223 -6.29 2.72 -6.99
C ASN A 223 -6.18 1.18 -6.86
N TYR A 224 -6.33 0.43 -7.95
CA TYR A 224 -6.19 -1.02 -7.96
C TYR A 224 -5.08 -1.45 -8.93
N ALA A 225 -4.18 -2.26 -8.41
CA ALA A 225 -3.06 -2.81 -9.16
C ALA A 225 -3.48 -4.02 -10.00
N SER A 226 -2.83 -4.19 -11.14
CA SER A 226 -2.77 -5.46 -11.87
C SER A 226 -1.34 -5.96 -11.92
N ASP A 227 -1.18 -7.24 -12.24
CA ASP A 227 0.09 -7.95 -12.30
C ASP A 227 -0.04 -9.10 -13.30
N MET A 228 0.91 -9.20 -14.25
CA MET A 228 0.87 -10.22 -15.30
C MET A 228 2.27 -10.47 -15.86
N THR A 229 2.69 -11.72 -15.88
CA THR A 229 3.89 -12.16 -16.57
C THR A 229 3.57 -12.94 -17.83
N ARG A 230 4.36 -12.75 -18.91
CA ARG A 230 4.39 -13.58 -20.12
C ARG A 230 5.83 -13.90 -20.50
N THR A 231 5.98 -15.10 -21.04
CA THR A 231 7.27 -15.59 -21.55
C THR A 231 7.11 -16.03 -23.00
#